data_6b1814b090e3e3e81168579784f38365
#
_entry.id   6b1814b090e3e3e81168579784f38365
#
_cell.length_a   1.000
_cell.length_b   1.000
_cell.length_c   1.000
_cell.angle_alpha   90.00
_cell.angle_beta   90.00
_cell.angle_gamma   90.00
#
_symmetry.space_group_name_H-M   'P 1'
#
loop_
_entity.id
_entity.type
_entity.pdbx_description
1 polymer ?
#
loop_
_entity_poly.entity_id
_entity_poly.type
_entity_poly.pdbx_seq_one_letter_code
_entity_poly.pdbx_strand_id
1 'polypeptide(L)'
;MAISRSQLVKELEPGLNALFGLEYKRYENQHAEIYTTENSDRAFEEEVMLSGFANAQVKAEGAGVSFDEAQETFTARYTHETVALAFAITEEAIEDNLYDRLASRYTKALARSMSNAKQVKAVEPLVNGLPGVGTFKGGDGVALFSTAHPTVAGQFKNTLTVQADLNETSLEQSLIDIAAMTDERGLRIAARGVKMIVPSENQFTAERLMKSQGRTGTADNDINAIVSMGMVPQGYRVNNYLTDTDSFYIITDVPNGMKMFNRAPLTTAMEGDFDTGNVRYKARERYSFGVSDPRGIFGVEGA
;
A
#
# COMPACT_ATOMS: atom_id res chain seq x y z
N MET A 1 15.54 38.03 -37.57
CA MET A 1 15.88 36.76 -36.91
C MET A 1 14.60 36.17 -36.34
N ALA A 2 14.11 35.10 -36.92
CA ALA A 2 12.96 34.39 -36.33
C ALA A 2 13.49 33.59 -35.16
N ILE A 3 12.94 33.80 -33.99
CA ILE A 3 13.17 32.96 -32.81
C ILE A 3 12.57 31.58 -33.14
N SER A 4 13.40 30.56 -33.22
CA SER A 4 12.92 29.25 -33.61
C SER A 4 12.09 28.66 -32.49
N ARG A 5 10.97 27.97 -32.82
CA ARG A 5 10.12 27.24 -31.90
C ARG A 5 10.86 26.29 -30.95
N SER A 6 11.94 25.69 -31.42
CA SER A 6 12.79 24.81 -30.62
C SER A 6 13.43 25.51 -29.42
N GLN A 7 13.61 26.82 -29.45
CA GLN A 7 14.16 27.60 -28.34
C GLN A 7 13.08 27.89 -27.28
N LEU A 8 11.84 28.16 -27.70
CA LEU A 8 10.73 28.41 -26.77
C LEU A 8 10.35 27.13 -25.97
N VAL A 9 10.35 25.98 -26.64
CA VAL A 9 10.08 24.68 -26.00
C VAL A 9 11.10 24.39 -24.90
N LYS A 10 12.39 24.66 -25.15
CA LYS A 10 13.46 24.43 -24.17
C LYS A 10 13.42 25.37 -22.96
N GLU A 11 12.90 26.56 -23.09
CA GLU A 11 12.76 27.51 -21.97
C GLU A 11 11.53 27.21 -21.11
N LEU A 12 10.48 26.66 -21.69
CA LEU A 12 9.23 26.36 -21.01
C LEU A 12 9.25 25.04 -20.22
N GLU A 13 9.99 24.06 -20.73
CA GLU A 13 10.09 22.74 -20.11
C GLU A 13 10.54 22.79 -18.63
N PRO A 14 11.58 23.52 -18.24
CA PRO A 14 12.00 23.62 -16.84
C PRO A 14 10.93 24.22 -15.93
N GLY A 15 10.18 25.22 -16.41
CA GLY A 15 9.09 25.86 -15.67
C GLY A 15 7.92 24.90 -15.43
N LEU A 16 7.51 24.16 -16.46
CA LEU A 16 6.44 23.18 -16.35
C LEU A 16 6.86 21.99 -15.48
N ASN A 17 8.10 21.53 -15.58
CA ASN A 17 8.62 20.45 -14.73
C ASN A 17 8.68 20.87 -13.26
N ALA A 18 9.08 22.09 -12.95
CA ALA A 18 9.08 22.62 -11.59
C ALA A 18 7.66 22.73 -11.03
N LEU A 19 6.72 23.24 -11.83
CA LEU A 19 5.31 23.35 -11.47
C LEU A 19 4.67 21.97 -11.23
N PHE A 20 4.96 21.01 -12.12
CA PHE A 20 4.52 19.62 -11.98
C PHE A 20 5.03 19.03 -10.67
N GLY A 21 6.32 19.14 -10.39
CA GLY A 21 6.92 18.61 -9.18
C GLY A 21 6.36 19.23 -7.90
N LEU A 22 6.08 20.53 -7.89
CA LEU A 22 5.44 21.22 -6.76
C LEU A 22 4.00 20.70 -6.54
N GLU A 23 3.20 20.60 -7.59
CA GLU A 23 1.82 20.13 -7.47
C GLU A 23 1.73 18.65 -7.13
N TYR A 24 2.60 17.81 -7.69
CA TYR A 24 2.66 16.38 -7.37
C TYR A 24 2.97 16.12 -5.90
N LYS A 25 3.91 16.88 -5.32
CA LYS A 25 4.29 16.78 -3.89
C LYS A 25 3.25 17.40 -2.93
N ARG A 26 2.31 18.18 -3.44
CA ARG A 26 1.28 18.81 -2.63
C ARG A 26 0.31 17.81 -2.01
N TYR A 27 0.09 16.70 -2.69
CA TYR A 27 -0.80 15.64 -2.23
C TYR A 27 -0.03 14.68 -1.31
N GLU A 28 -0.65 14.37 -0.16
CA GLU A 28 -0.08 13.46 0.81
C GLU A 28 0.06 12.05 0.22
N ASN A 29 1.21 11.42 0.45
CA ASN A 29 1.51 10.08 -0.01
C ASN A 29 0.94 9.04 0.96
N GLN A 30 -0.38 8.85 0.97
CA GLN A 30 -1.05 7.93 1.89
C GLN A 30 -0.61 6.46 1.70
N HIS A 31 -0.18 6.07 0.50
CA HIS A 31 0.37 4.74 0.25
C HIS A 31 1.67 4.46 1.04
N ALA A 32 2.46 5.49 1.37
CA ALA A 32 3.68 5.33 2.17
C ALA A 32 3.41 4.91 3.62
N GLU A 33 2.18 5.11 4.10
CA GLU A 33 1.75 4.63 5.40
C GLU A 33 1.46 3.12 5.43
N ILE A 34 1.30 2.49 4.25
CA ILE A 34 0.94 1.08 4.09
C ILE A 34 2.13 0.25 3.62
N TYR A 35 2.90 0.78 2.67
CA TYR A 35 3.93 0.04 1.95
C TYR A 35 5.34 0.46 2.32
N THR A 36 6.23 -0.52 2.44
CA THR A 36 7.67 -0.29 2.42
C THR A 36 8.11 -0.14 0.97
N THR A 37 8.80 0.96 0.64
CA THR A 37 9.24 1.25 -0.73
C THR A 37 10.65 0.73 -0.96
N GLU A 38 10.81 -0.07 -2.00
CA GLU A 38 12.09 -0.57 -2.50
C GLU A 38 12.28 -0.17 -3.98
N ASN A 39 13.53 -0.15 -4.45
CA ASN A 39 13.84 0.13 -5.85
C ASN A 39 14.12 -1.18 -6.59
N SER A 40 13.70 -1.24 -7.85
CA SER A 40 13.94 -2.36 -8.75
C SER A 40 14.61 -1.88 -10.03
N ASP A 41 15.50 -2.69 -10.59
CA ASP A 41 16.10 -2.49 -11.91
C ASP A 41 15.70 -3.58 -12.93
N ARG A 42 14.84 -4.52 -12.52
CA ARG A 42 14.37 -5.67 -13.32
C ARG A 42 13.00 -5.41 -13.96
N ALA A 43 12.55 -6.33 -14.77
CA ALA A 43 11.22 -6.29 -15.40
C ALA A 43 10.10 -6.66 -14.40
N PHE A 44 10.40 -7.51 -13.45
CA PHE A 44 9.57 -7.96 -12.34
C PHE A 44 10.48 -8.33 -11.17
N GLU A 45 9.95 -8.34 -9.96
CA GLU A 45 10.63 -8.86 -8.76
C GLU A 45 9.90 -10.10 -8.26
N GLU A 46 10.68 -11.04 -7.73
CA GLU A 46 10.18 -12.25 -7.09
C GLU A 46 10.80 -12.38 -5.71
N GLU A 47 9.95 -12.54 -4.71
CA GLU A 47 10.35 -12.80 -3.34
C GLU A 47 9.89 -14.18 -2.91
N VAL A 48 10.86 -15.01 -2.53
CA VAL A 48 10.63 -16.39 -2.10
C VAL A 48 10.48 -16.44 -0.59
N MET A 49 9.40 -17.03 -0.12
CA MET A 49 9.19 -17.31 1.29
C MET A 49 9.90 -18.62 1.67
N LEU A 50 10.67 -18.58 2.77
CA LEU A 50 11.35 -19.74 3.33
C LEU A 50 10.61 -20.24 4.57
N SER A 51 10.50 -21.56 4.72
CA SER A 51 9.76 -22.18 5.83
C SER A 51 10.44 -22.03 7.20
N GLY A 52 11.71 -21.68 7.24
CA GLY A 52 12.48 -21.74 8.50
C GLY A 52 12.64 -23.17 9.02
N PHE A 53 12.89 -23.29 10.33
CA PHE A 53 13.11 -24.55 11.02
C PHE A 53 11.99 -24.85 12.02
N ALA A 54 11.75 -26.14 12.31
CA ALA A 54 10.85 -26.58 13.37
C ALA A 54 11.42 -26.26 14.77
N ASN A 55 10.61 -26.54 15.80
CA ASN A 55 11.04 -26.29 17.18
C ASN A 55 12.27 -27.12 17.56
N ALA A 56 13.24 -26.47 18.18
CA ALA A 56 14.45 -27.14 18.66
C ALA A 56 14.11 -28.24 19.68
N GLN A 57 14.74 -29.41 19.54
CA GLN A 57 14.54 -30.55 20.42
C GLN A 57 15.52 -30.53 21.61
N VAL A 58 15.07 -31.01 22.74
CA VAL A 58 15.94 -31.19 23.90
C VAL A 58 16.97 -32.30 23.60
N LYS A 59 18.26 -31.95 23.68
CA LYS A 59 19.34 -32.90 23.47
C LYS A 59 19.71 -33.59 24.80
N ALA A 60 19.67 -34.92 24.83
CA ALA A 60 20.17 -35.68 25.95
C ALA A 60 21.72 -35.65 25.99
N GLU A 61 22.30 -35.84 27.18
CA GLU A 61 23.74 -35.93 27.34
C GLU A 61 24.32 -37.09 26.52
N GLY A 62 25.35 -36.83 25.73
CA GLY A 62 25.99 -37.81 24.85
C GLY A 62 25.24 -38.11 23.54
N ALA A 63 24.02 -37.61 23.33
CA ALA A 63 23.28 -37.77 22.08
C ALA A 63 23.78 -36.82 20.99
N GLY A 64 23.50 -37.15 19.70
CA GLY A 64 23.75 -36.28 18.56
C GLY A 64 22.77 -35.09 18.52
N VAL A 65 23.09 -34.05 17.75
CA VAL A 65 22.19 -32.95 17.44
C VAL A 65 21.23 -33.40 16.32
N SER A 66 19.95 -33.05 16.42
CA SER A 66 18.99 -33.24 15.31
C SER A 66 19.23 -32.21 14.22
N PHE A 67 19.15 -32.64 12.97
CA PHE A 67 19.18 -31.75 11.80
C PHE A 67 17.76 -31.56 11.30
N ASP A 68 17.46 -30.33 10.84
CA ASP A 68 16.19 -29.99 10.17
C ASP A 68 16.48 -29.25 8.87
N GLU A 69 15.58 -29.29 7.91
CA GLU A 69 15.75 -28.71 6.59
C GLU A 69 14.72 -27.61 6.37
N ALA A 70 15.19 -26.43 5.96
CA ALA A 70 14.32 -25.37 5.45
C ALA A 70 13.98 -25.62 4.00
N GLN A 71 12.76 -25.27 3.60
CA GLN A 71 12.30 -25.39 2.21
C GLN A 71 11.67 -24.08 1.74
N GLU A 72 11.70 -23.86 0.42
CA GLU A 72 10.93 -22.79 -0.21
C GLU A 72 9.45 -23.15 -0.20
N THR A 73 8.58 -22.19 0.16
CA THR A 73 7.13 -22.41 0.27
C THR A 73 6.40 -21.81 -0.92
N PHE A 74 6.38 -20.51 -1.04
CA PHE A 74 5.74 -19.82 -2.16
C PHE A 74 6.55 -18.60 -2.61
N THR A 75 6.26 -18.13 -3.82
CA THR A 75 6.92 -16.97 -4.41
C THR A 75 5.90 -15.87 -4.69
N ALA A 76 6.12 -14.70 -4.10
CA ALA A 76 5.37 -13.50 -4.40
C ALA A 76 6.01 -12.79 -5.61
N ARG A 77 5.22 -12.56 -6.67
CA ARG A 77 5.69 -11.91 -7.90
C ARG A 77 5.10 -10.52 -8.06
N TYR A 78 5.97 -9.54 -8.26
CA TYR A 78 5.65 -8.14 -8.48
C TYR A 78 5.87 -7.77 -9.93
N THR A 79 4.80 -7.63 -10.70
CA THR A 79 4.88 -7.21 -12.10
C THR A 79 4.75 -5.70 -12.20
N HIS A 80 5.79 -5.03 -12.72
CA HIS A 80 5.80 -3.57 -12.80
C HIS A 80 4.89 -3.07 -13.92
N GLU A 81 3.98 -2.17 -13.56
CA GLU A 81 3.08 -1.49 -14.49
C GLU A 81 3.59 -0.10 -14.82
N THR A 82 3.39 0.31 -16.08
CA THR A 82 3.71 1.66 -16.52
C THR A 82 2.45 2.52 -16.48
N VAL A 83 2.48 3.56 -15.66
CA VAL A 83 1.43 4.58 -15.60
C VAL A 83 1.93 5.82 -16.31
N ALA A 84 1.19 6.29 -17.31
CA ALA A 84 1.55 7.46 -18.09
C ALA A 84 0.30 8.21 -18.54
N LEU A 85 0.41 9.53 -18.60
CA LEU A 85 -0.62 10.41 -19.12
C LEU A 85 0.07 11.59 -19.82
N ALA A 86 -0.55 12.11 -20.88
CA ALA A 86 -0.06 13.23 -21.64
C ALA A 86 -1.18 14.19 -22.01
N PHE A 87 -0.83 15.43 -22.29
CA PHE A 87 -1.70 16.39 -22.96
C PHE A 87 -0.96 17.07 -24.11
N ALA A 88 -1.70 17.61 -25.07
CA ALA A 88 -1.20 18.40 -26.17
C ALA A 88 -1.79 19.81 -26.13
N ILE A 89 -1.01 20.78 -26.58
CA ILE A 89 -1.45 22.16 -26.80
C ILE A 89 -1.27 22.44 -28.29
N THR A 90 -2.29 22.97 -28.93
CA THR A 90 -2.26 23.28 -30.36
C THR A 90 -1.40 24.49 -30.66
N GLU A 91 -0.97 24.60 -31.91
CA GLU A 91 -0.17 25.70 -32.41
C GLU A 91 -0.90 27.04 -32.28
N GLU A 92 -2.17 27.07 -32.62
CA GLU A 92 -3.00 28.25 -32.55
C GLU A 92 -3.17 28.77 -31.11
N ALA A 93 -3.31 27.85 -30.14
CA ALA A 93 -3.39 28.23 -28.74
C ALA A 93 -2.07 28.83 -28.21
N ILE A 94 -0.95 28.47 -28.82
CA ILE A 94 0.37 29.04 -28.51
C ILE A 94 0.49 30.43 -29.13
N GLU A 95 0.05 30.62 -30.37
CA GLU A 95 0.07 31.89 -31.09
C GLU A 95 -0.82 32.95 -30.44
N ASP A 96 -2.01 32.56 -29.95
CA ASP A 96 -2.96 33.42 -29.26
C ASP A 96 -2.56 33.78 -27.81
N ASN A 97 -1.35 33.44 -27.40
CA ASN A 97 -0.79 33.69 -26.05
C ASN A 97 -1.64 33.18 -24.88
N LEU A 98 -2.49 32.16 -25.14
CA LEU A 98 -3.26 31.44 -24.11
C LEU A 98 -2.39 30.42 -23.36
N TYR A 99 -1.16 30.23 -23.80
CA TYR A 99 -0.25 29.19 -23.41
C TYR A 99 0.05 29.17 -21.90
N ASP A 100 0.44 30.29 -21.31
CA ASP A 100 0.86 30.35 -19.91
C ASP A 100 -0.22 29.92 -18.93
N ARG A 101 -1.44 30.34 -19.16
CA ARG A 101 -2.58 29.99 -18.29
C ARG A 101 -3.07 28.57 -18.51
N LEU A 102 -3.12 28.10 -19.77
CA LEU A 102 -3.59 26.76 -20.12
C LEU A 102 -2.55 25.69 -19.77
N ALA A 103 -1.28 25.88 -20.16
CA ALA A 103 -0.20 24.93 -19.85
C ALA A 103 -0.05 24.71 -18.36
N SER A 104 -0.06 25.80 -17.57
CA SER A 104 0.01 25.72 -16.11
C SER A 104 -1.17 24.95 -15.50
N ARG A 105 -2.40 25.16 -15.99
CA ARG A 105 -3.59 24.45 -15.52
C ARG A 105 -3.54 22.96 -15.88
N TYR A 106 -3.18 22.62 -17.11
CA TYR A 106 -3.11 21.23 -17.57
C TYR A 106 -1.96 20.48 -16.90
N THR A 107 -0.82 21.14 -16.66
CA THR A 107 0.31 20.55 -15.91
C THR A 107 -0.09 20.21 -14.47
N LYS A 108 -0.82 21.09 -13.79
CA LYS A 108 -1.35 20.81 -12.44
C LYS A 108 -2.38 19.68 -12.46
N ALA A 109 -3.27 19.66 -13.46
CA ALA A 109 -4.26 18.59 -13.63
C ALA A 109 -3.58 17.25 -13.90
N LEU A 110 -2.53 17.22 -14.73
CA LEU A 110 -1.73 16.03 -15.01
C LEU A 110 -1.04 15.51 -13.74
N ALA A 111 -0.40 16.38 -12.97
CA ALA A 111 0.26 16.02 -11.72
C ALA A 111 -0.72 15.42 -10.72
N ARG A 112 -1.90 16.04 -10.58
CA ARG A 112 -2.97 15.52 -9.72
C ARG A 112 -3.47 14.17 -10.18
N SER A 113 -3.68 13.96 -11.48
CA SER A 113 -4.13 12.70 -12.05
C SER A 113 -3.13 11.57 -11.83
N MET A 114 -1.82 11.84 -12.03
CA MET A 114 -0.75 10.86 -11.78
C MET A 114 -0.67 10.48 -10.30
N SER A 115 -0.73 11.47 -9.39
CA SER A 115 -0.74 11.21 -7.95
C SER A 115 -1.96 10.38 -7.54
N ASN A 116 -3.16 10.75 -8.01
CA ASN A 116 -4.39 10.01 -7.73
C ASN A 116 -4.32 8.56 -8.22
N ALA A 117 -3.88 8.33 -9.45
CA ALA A 117 -3.74 6.99 -10.01
C ALA A 117 -2.83 6.10 -9.17
N LYS A 118 -1.73 6.64 -8.64
CA LYS A 118 -0.83 5.92 -7.77
C LYS A 118 -1.48 5.53 -6.45
N GLN A 119 -2.23 6.43 -5.82
CA GLN A 119 -2.93 6.16 -4.57
C GLN A 119 -4.03 5.11 -4.76
N VAL A 120 -4.82 5.22 -5.84
CA VAL A 120 -5.86 4.22 -6.16
C VAL A 120 -5.24 2.84 -6.38
N LYS A 121 -4.15 2.74 -7.17
CA LYS A 121 -3.44 1.47 -7.36
C LYS A 121 -2.83 0.91 -6.07
N ALA A 122 -2.47 1.76 -5.13
CA ALA A 122 -1.94 1.32 -3.84
C ALA A 122 -3.00 0.68 -2.94
N VAL A 123 -4.27 1.07 -3.06
CA VAL A 123 -5.34 0.47 -2.26
C VAL A 123 -6.02 -0.73 -2.93
N GLU A 124 -5.82 -0.92 -4.24
CA GLU A 124 -6.36 -2.07 -4.97
C GLU A 124 -6.03 -3.43 -4.31
N PRO A 125 -4.79 -3.74 -3.86
CA PRO A 125 -4.50 -4.98 -3.16
C PRO A 125 -5.29 -5.16 -1.87
N LEU A 126 -5.57 -4.09 -1.14
CA LEU A 126 -6.33 -4.13 0.11
C LEU A 126 -7.81 -4.44 -0.15
N VAL A 127 -8.45 -3.64 -0.99
CA VAL A 127 -9.89 -3.80 -1.28
C VAL A 127 -10.15 -5.11 -2.03
N ASN A 128 -9.35 -5.40 -3.06
CA ASN A 128 -9.51 -6.61 -3.86
C ASN A 128 -9.07 -7.90 -3.15
N GLY A 129 -8.36 -7.77 -2.03
CA GLY A 129 -7.93 -8.87 -1.20
C GLY A 129 -8.91 -9.27 -0.10
N LEU A 130 -9.99 -8.49 0.12
CA LEU A 130 -11.02 -8.78 1.12
C LEU A 130 -11.77 -10.08 0.81
N PRO A 131 -12.29 -10.79 1.84
CA PRO A 131 -12.95 -12.10 1.66
C PRO A 131 -14.10 -12.09 0.67
N GLY A 132 -14.93 -11.05 0.65
CA GLY A 132 -16.06 -10.92 -0.26
C GLY A 132 -15.69 -10.67 -1.72
N VAL A 133 -14.48 -10.12 -1.98
CA VAL A 133 -13.98 -9.84 -3.33
C VAL A 133 -12.97 -10.89 -3.79
N GLY A 134 -11.90 -11.11 -3.04
CA GLY A 134 -10.92 -12.19 -3.21
C GLY A 134 -10.19 -12.25 -4.57
N THR A 135 -10.18 -11.16 -5.34
CA THR A 135 -9.55 -11.14 -6.67
C THR A 135 -8.05 -10.92 -6.61
N PHE A 136 -7.55 -10.19 -5.60
CA PHE A 136 -6.12 -10.05 -5.36
C PHE A 136 -5.62 -11.20 -4.49
N LYS A 137 -4.66 -11.97 -5.02
CA LYS A 137 -4.09 -13.16 -4.38
C LYS A 137 -2.63 -12.93 -4.01
N GLY A 138 -2.24 -13.46 -2.86
CA GLY A 138 -0.85 -13.54 -2.44
C GLY A 138 -0.03 -14.56 -3.23
N GLY A 139 1.26 -14.67 -2.90
CA GLY A 139 2.15 -15.68 -3.48
C GLY A 139 1.73 -17.12 -3.19
N ASP A 140 0.94 -17.33 -2.14
CA ASP A 140 0.34 -18.61 -1.74
C ASP A 140 -0.91 -19.00 -2.55
N GLY A 141 -1.35 -18.15 -3.48
CA GLY A 141 -2.50 -18.39 -4.36
C GLY A 141 -3.86 -18.15 -3.72
N VAL A 142 -3.92 -17.78 -2.44
CA VAL A 142 -5.14 -17.44 -1.70
C VAL A 142 -5.37 -15.93 -1.72
N ALA A 143 -6.60 -15.47 -1.47
CA ALA A 143 -6.91 -14.05 -1.31
C ALA A 143 -6.04 -13.44 -0.20
N LEU A 144 -5.65 -12.16 -0.35
CA LEU A 144 -4.75 -11.49 0.59
C LEU A 144 -5.25 -11.59 2.04
N PHE A 145 -6.56 -11.47 2.25
CA PHE A 145 -7.18 -11.67 3.56
C PHE A 145 -7.98 -12.97 3.55
N SER A 146 -7.52 -13.94 4.31
CA SER A 146 -8.10 -15.26 4.37
C SER A 146 -8.05 -15.83 5.78
N THR A 147 -9.02 -16.67 6.08
CA THR A 147 -9.03 -17.47 7.33
C THR A 147 -8.16 -18.72 7.24
N ALA A 148 -7.57 -19.01 6.05
CA ALA A 148 -6.90 -20.28 5.77
C ALA A 148 -5.73 -20.11 4.80
N HIS A 149 -4.73 -19.30 5.17
CA HIS A 149 -3.46 -19.25 4.43
C HIS A 149 -2.68 -20.55 4.65
N PRO A 150 -2.29 -21.25 3.59
CA PRO A 150 -1.59 -22.52 3.71
C PRO A 150 -0.17 -22.30 4.24
N THR A 151 0.27 -23.18 5.15
CA THR A 151 1.63 -23.27 5.65
C THR A 151 2.08 -24.73 5.66
N VAL A 152 3.38 -24.99 5.82
CA VAL A 152 3.91 -26.34 5.93
C VAL A 152 3.30 -27.11 7.12
N ALA A 153 3.05 -26.40 8.23
CA ALA A 153 2.51 -27.00 9.46
C ALA A 153 0.98 -26.97 9.58
N GLY A 154 0.27 -26.31 8.65
CA GLY A 154 -1.18 -26.15 8.73
C GLY A 154 -1.68 -24.89 8.04
N GLN A 155 -2.38 -24.05 8.77
CA GLN A 155 -2.96 -22.81 8.24
C GLN A 155 -2.87 -21.71 9.29
N PHE A 156 -2.78 -20.45 8.82
CA PHE A 156 -2.97 -19.26 9.66
C PHE A 156 -4.05 -18.36 9.06
N LYS A 157 -4.55 -17.41 9.83
CA LYS A 157 -5.54 -16.43 9.39
C LYS A 157 -5.01 -15.01 9.59
N ASN A 158 -5.37 -14.11 8.68
CA ASN A 158 -5.12 -12.68 8.77
C ASN A 158 -6.40 -11.84 8.56
N THR A 159 -7.55 -12.45 8.83
CA THR A 159 -8.86 -11.81 8.87
C THR A 159 -9.71 -12.43 9.96
N LEU A 160 -10.79 -11.76 10.38
CA LEU A 160 -11.76 -12.31 11.31
C LEU A 160 -12.51 -13.49 10.67
N THR A 161 -12.83 -14.50 11.47
CA THR A 161 -13.65 -15.63 11.01
C THR A 161 -15.08 -15.20 10.71
N VAL A 162 -15.61 -14.28 11.48
CA VAL A 162 -16.88 -13.60 11.24
C VAL A 162 -16.57 -12.13 11.06
N GLN A 163 -16.88 -11.60 9.88
CA GLN A 163 -16.63 -10.20 9.56
C GLN A 163 -17.48 -9.30 10.45
N ALA A 164 -16.96 -8.16 10.82
CA ALA A 164 -17.63 -7.22 11.70
C ALA A 164 -17.09 -5.80 11.49
N ASP A 165 -17.97 -4.81 11.61
CA ASP A 165 -17.60 -3.39 11.57
C ASP A 165 -16.58 -3.03 12.64
N LEU A 166 -15.88 -1.91 12.43
CA LEU A 166 -14.92 -1.39 13.38
C LEU A 166 -15.59 -1.01 14.70
N ASN A 167 -15.36 -1.83 15.72
CA ASN A 167 -15.77 -1.58 17.10
C ASN A 167 -14.69 -2.12 18.05
N GLU A 168 -14.87 -1.90 19.35
CA GLU A 168 -13.92 -2.34 20.38
C GLU A 168 -13.70 -3.85 20.32
N THR A 169 -14.77 -4.66 20.26
CA THR A 169 -14.69 -6.12 20.28
C THR A 169 -14.01 -6.67 19.02
N SER A 170 -14.35 -6.14 17.84
CA SER A 170 -13.72 -6.58 16.58
C SER A 170 -12.23 -6.22 16.52
N LEU A 171 -11.86 -5.04 17.06
CA LEU A 171 -10.45 -4.62 17.12
C LEU A 171 -9.67 -5.46 18.13
N GLU A 172 -10.22 -5.71 19.33
CA GLU A 172 -9.60 -6.61 20.32
C GLU A 172 -9.40 -8.02 19.77
N GLN A 173 -10.42 -8.60 19.13
CA GLN A 173 -10.31 -9.92 18.52
C GLN A 173 -9.25 -9.95 17.42
N SER A 174 -9.17 -8.90 16.58
CA SER A 174 -8.12 -8.80 15.55
C SER A 174 -6.72 -8.78 16.15
N LEU A 175 -6.51 -8.06 17.24
CA LEU A 175 -5.21 -8.00 17.94
C LEU A 175 -4.85 -9.33 18.60
N ILE A 176 -5.83 -10.06 19.15
CA ILE A 176 -5.65 -11.43 19.68
C ILE A 176 -5.26 -12.38 18.56
N ASP A 177 -5.94 -12.32 17.41
CA ASP A 177 -5.66 -13.16 16.25
C ASP A 177 -4.27 -12.88 15.66
N ILE A 178 -3.84 -11.61 15.60
CA ILE A 178 -2.48 -11.22 15.20
C ILE A 178 -1.44 -11.84 16.15
N ALA A 179 -1.63 -11.74 17.45
CA ALA A 179 -0.70 -12.32 18.45
C ALA A 179 -0.66 -13.86 18.40
N ALA A 180 -1.71 -14.49 17.88
CA ALA A 180 -1.79 -15.95 17.71
C ALA A 180 -1.18 -16.45 16.40
N MET A 181 -0.75 -15.58 15.47
CA MET A 181 -0.14 -15.98 14.20
C MET A 181 1.10 -16.86 14.39
N THR A 182 1.26 -17.78 13.46
CA THR A 182 2.38 -18.73 13.42
C THR A 182 3.19 -18.58 12.13
N ASP A 183 4.43 -19.01 12.18
CA ASP A 183 5.29 -19.13 10.99
C ASP A 183 4.90 -20.36 10.12
N GLU A 184 5.70 -20.63 9.09
CA GLU A 184 5.49 -21.76 8.16
C GLU A 184 5.62 -23.13 8.86
N ARG A 185 6.30 -23.22 9.97
CA ARG A 185 6.49 -24.45 10.78
C ARG A 185 5.58 -24.53 12.01
N GLY A 186 4.64 -23.61 12.17
CA GLY A 186 3.70 -23.57 13.27
C GLY A 186 4.25 -22.96 14.56
N LEU A 187 5.44 -22.34 14.52
CA LEU A 187 5.98 -21.64 15.67
C LEU A 187 5.29 -20.28 15.82
N ARG A 188 4.96 -19.87 17.03
CA ARG A 188 4.39 -18.55 17.29
C ARG A 188 5.40 -17.46 17.05
N ILE A 189 5.05 -16.49 16.21
CA ILE A 189 5.91 -15.34 15.88
C ILE A 189 5.72 -14.16 16.82
N ALA A 190 4.69 -14.19 17.68
CA ALA A 190 4.32 -13.12 18.62
C ALA A 190 4.15 -11.75 17.92
N ALA A 191 3.56 -11.75 16.73
CA ALA A 191 3.28 -10.55 15.95
C ALA A 191 2.40 -9.56 16.72
N ARG A 192 2.57 -8.26 16.44
CA ARG A 192 1.80 -7.17 17.06
C ARG A 192 1.25 -6.23 16.00
N GLY A 193 0.05 -5.71 16.25
CA GLY A 193 -0.50 -4.62 15.46
C GLY A 193 0.25 -3.33 15.77
N VAL A 194 0.74 -2.66 14.72
CA VAL A 194 1.55 -1.44 14.84
C VAL A 194 0.74 -0.20 14.50
N LYS A 195 -0.04 -0.26 13.42
CA LYS A 195 -0.77 0.87 12.85
C LYS A 195 -2.09 0.39 12.26
N MET A 196 -3.15 1.15 12.48
CA MET A 196 -4.46 0.89 11.87
C MET A 196 -4.69 1.82 10.68
N ILE A 197 -5.21 1.29 9.57
CA ILE A 197 -5.62 2.04 8.38
C ILE A 197 -7.13 1.93 8.26
N VAL A 198 -7.81 3.06 8.09
CA VAL A 198 -9.27 3.14 8.01
C VAL A 198 -9.71 4.04 6.86
N PRO A 199 -10.88 3.80 6.25
CA PRO A 199 -11.51 4.73 5.33
C PRO A 199 -11.99 6.01 6.06
N SER A 200 -12.34 7.02 5.28
CA SER A 200 -12.81 8.32 5.80
C SER A 200 -14.04 8.21 6.69
N GLU A 201 -14.93 7.26 6.41
CA GLU A 201 -16.16 7.00 7.14
C GLU A 201 -15.91 6.52 8.57
N ASN A 202 -14.89 5.71 8.75
CA ASN A 202 -14.51 5.13 10.04
C ASN A 202 -13.59 6.03 10.91
N GLN A 203 -13.17 7.22 10.41
CA GLN A 203 -12.20 8.06 11.10
C GLN A 203 -12.61 8.47 12.51
N PHE A 204 -13.90 8.82 12.73
CA PHE A 204 -14.38 9.24 14.05
C PHE A 204 -14.57 8.07 15.02
N THR A 205 -14.86 6.88 14.49
CA THR A 205 -14.91 5.66 15.29
C THR A 205 -13.51 5.27 15.72
N ALA A 206 -12.55 5.31 14.80
CA ALA A 206 -11.14 5.06 15.09
C ALA A 206 -10.58 6.03 16.13
N GLU A 207 -10.90 7.35 16.03
CA GLU A 207 -10.47 8.34 17.01
C GLU A 207 -10.99 8.02 18.41
N ARG A 208 -12.29 7.67 18.53
CA ARG A 208 -12.90 7.29 19.81
C ARG A 208 -12.25 6.05 20.41
N LEU A 209 -12.02 5.00 19.59
CA LEU A 209 -11.42 3.76 20.05
C LEU A 209 -9.96 3.92 20.46
N MET A 210 -9.19 4.76 19.73
CA MET A 210 -7.75 4.87 19.91
C MET A 210 -7.31 5.95 20.90
N LYS A 211 -8.20 6.88 21.28
CA LYS A 211 -7.83 8.00 22.18
C LYS A 211 -8.73 8.18 23.39
N SER A 212 -9.90 7.57 23.46
CA SER A 212 -10.74 7.65 24.66
C SER A 212 -10.10 6.87 25.81
N GLN A 213 -10.02 7.49 26.98
CA GLN A 213 -9.54 6.81 28.19
C GLN A 213 -10.58 5.85 28.76
N GLY A 214 -11.86 6.17 28.63
CA GLY A 214 -12.97 5.32 29.03
C GLY A 214 -13.53 4.53 27.85
N ARG A 215 -14.14 3.40 28.16
CA ARG A 215 -14.81 2.54 27.18
C ARG A 215 -15.97 3.29 26.52
N THR A 216 -16.03 3.26 25.20
CA THR A 216 -17.09 3.95 24.45
C THR A 216 -18.40 3.15 24.52
N GLY A 217 -19.51 3.82 24.86
CA GLY A 217 -20.86 3.22 24.83
C GLY A 217 -21.31 2.56 26.13
N THR A 218 -20.55 2.66 27.23
CA THR A 218 -20.96 2.20 28.55
C THR A 218 -21.24 3.38 29.50
N ALA A 219 -22.17 3.21 30.42
CA ALA A 219 -22.42 4.17 31.49
C ALA A 219 -21.44 4.01 32.67
N ASP A 220 -20.73 2.90 32.71
CA ASP A 220 -19.75 2.55 33.74
C ASP A 220 -18.39 3.19 33.42
N ASN A 221 -17.58 3.41 34.45
CA ASN A 221 -16.25 4.02 34.34
C ASN A 221 -15.20 2.95 33.91
N ASP A 222 -15.52 2.16 32.90
CA ASP A 222 -14.63 1.10 32.38
C ASP A 222 -13.44 1.71 31.63
N ILE A 223 -12.30 1.08 31.77
CA ILE A 223 -11.06 1.48 31.10
C ILE A 223 -11.09 0.99 29.64
N ASN A 224 -10.69 1.86 28.72
CA ASN A 224 -10.37 1.43 27.35
C ASN A 224 -9.05 0.63 27.35
N ALA A 225 -9.13 -0.67 27.23
CA ALA A 225 -7.99 -1.58 27.29
C ALA A 225 -6.98 -1.33 26.16
N ILE A 226 -7.43 -1.01 24.95
CA ILE A 226 -6.60 -0.77 23.77
C ILE A 226 -5.64 0.40 24.01
N VAL A 227 -6.15 1.50 24.54
CA VAL A 227 -5.36 2.69 24.87
C VAL A 227 -4.46 2.45 26.08
N SER A 228 -5.02 1.85 27.13
CA SER A 228 -4.28 1.59 28.37
C SER A 228 -3.09 0.66 28.17
N MET A 229 -3.20 -0.33 27.30
CA MET A 229 -2.13 -1.30 26.97
C MET A 229 -1.21 -0.80 25.85
N GLY A 230 -1.54 0.28 25.16
CA GLY A 230 -0.76 0.78 24.03
C GLY A 230 -0.68 -0.21 22.86
N MET A 231 -1.77 -0.91 22.55
CA MET A 231 -1.77 -2.07 21.63
C MET A 231 -1.45 -1.70 20.18
N VAL A 232 -1.73 -0.48 19.73
CA VAL A 232 -1.43 0.01 18.37
C VAL A 232 -0.58 1.29 18.50
N PRO A 233 0.74 1.18 18.66
CA PRO A 233 1.59 2.29 19.09
C PRO A 233 1.68 3.46 18.09
N GLN A 234 1.49 3.22 16.79
CA GLN A 234 1.46 4.27 15.77
C GLN A 234 0.07 4.86 15.52
N GLY A 235 -0.93 4.39 16.31
CA GLY A 235 -2.30 4.87 16.19
C GLY A 235 -2.97 4.48 14.88
N TYR A 236 -3.83 5.36 14.36
CA TYR A 236 -4.50 5.12 13.10
C TYR A 236 -4.14 6.16 12.04
N ARG A 237 -4.34 5.80 10.76
CA ARG A 237 -4.25 6.68 9.60
C ARG A 237 -5.50 6.54 8.75
N VAL A 238 -6.01 7.67 8.26
CA VAL A 238 -7.15 7.69 7.34
C VAL A 238 -6.61 7.61 5.91
N ASN A 239 -7.16 6.69 5.13
CA ASN A 239 -6.88 6.59 3.71
C ASN A 239 -8.15 6.90 2.91
N ASN A 240 -8.13 8.04 2.22
CA ASN A 240 -9.27 8.57 1.47
C ASN A 240 -9.53 7.86 0.13
N TYR A 241 -8.68 6.92 -0.25
CA TYR A 241 -8.79 6.18 -1.52
C TYR A 241 -9.38 4.78 -1.32
N LEU A 242 -9.60 4.35 -0.08
CA LEU A 242 -10.35 3.13 0.22
C LEU A 242 -11.80 3.31 -0.23
N THR A 243 -12.26 2.38 -1.04
CA THR A 243 -13.63 2.40 -1.60
C THR A 243 -14.63 1.64 -0.73
N ASP A 244 -14.13 0.75 0.10
CA ASP A 244 -14.91 0.05 1.09
C ASP A 244 -15.04 0.92 2.35
N THR A 245 -16.26 1.18 2.80
CA THR A 245 -16.58 2.19 3.82
C THR A 245 -16.50 1.67 5.26
N ASP A 246 -16.60 0.37 5.45
CA ASP A 246 -16.69 -0.34 6.73
C ASP A 246 -15.46 -1.21 7.04
N SER A 247 -14.62 -1.47 6.06
CA SER A 247 -13.36 -2.19 6.26
C SER A 247 -12.37 -1.44 7.16
N PHE A 248 -11.51 -2.20 7.81
CA PHE A 248 -10.32 -1.66 8.47
C PHE A 248 -9.15 -2.64 8.36
N TYR A 249 -7.94 -2.09 8.43
CA TYR A 249 -6.72 -2.85 8.25
C TYR A 249 -5.74 -2.55 9.37
N ILE A 250 -5.00 -3.55 9.83
CA ILE A 250 -3.96 -3.40 10.87
C ILE A 250 -2.63 -3.88 10.27
N ILE A 251 -1.67 -2.97 10.18
CA ILE A 251 -0.30 -3.31 9.79
C ILE A 251 0.39 -3.90 11.00
N THR A 252 1.07 -5.03 10.81
CA THR A 252 1.81 -5.73 11.86
C THR A 252 3.30 -5.37 11.84
N ASP A 253 4.04 -5.82 12.85
CA ASP A 253 5.51 -5.71 12.93
C ASP A 253 6.25 -6.82 12.18
N VAL A 254 5.54 -7.71 11.49
CA VAL A 254 6.14 -8.77 10.68
C VAL A 254 6.89 -8.15 9.49
N PRO A 255 8.19 -8.48 9.31
CA PRO A 255 8.97 -7.96 8.21
C PRO A 255 8.47 -8.48 6.86
N ASN A 256 8.80 -7.77 5.79
CA ASN A 256 8.46 -8.14 4.42
C ASN A 256 6.96 -8.30 4.13
N GLY A 257 6.10 -7.54 4.80
CA GLY A 257 4.66 -7.54 4.55
C GLY A 257 4.31 -6.87 3.22
N MET A 258 3.71 -5.68 3.31
CA MET A 258 3.30 -4.90 2.15
C MET A 258 4.49 -4.15 1.54
N LYS A 259 4.77 -4.37 0.24
CA LYS A 259 5.88 -3.74 -0.48
C LYS A 259 5.44 -3.03 -1.74
N MET A 260 6.13 -1.93 -2.01
CA MET A 260 6.06 -1.20 -3.27
C MET A 260 7.45 -1.22 -3.93
N PHE A 261 7.54 -1.70 -5.15
CA PHE A 261 8.75 -1.59 -5.96
C PHE A 261 8.64 -0.43 -6.93
N ASN A 262 9.60 0.50 -6.84
CA ASN A 262 9.74 1.61 -7.75
C ASN A 262 10.75 1.24 -8.86
N ARG A 263 10.24 0.97 -10.08
CA ARG A 263 11.08 0.58 -11.22
C ARG A 263 11.62 1.77 -11.98
N ALA A 264 10.80 2.78 -12.22
CA ALA A 264 11.21 4.03 -12.84
C ALA A 264 10.52 5.19 -12.10
N PRO A 265 11.32 6.11 -11.58
CA PRO A 265 10.77 7.30 -10.94
C PRO A 265 9.94 8.11 -11.92
N LEU A 266 9.13 9.00 -11.40
CA LEU A 266 8.35 9.92 -12.21
C LEU A 266 9.27 10.75 -13.10
N THR A 267 9.04 10.65 -14.41
CA THR A 267 9.74 11.43 -15.44
C THR A 267 8.73 12.19 -16.27
N THR A 268 9.10 13.40 -16.64
CA THR A 268 8.33 14.25 -17.56
C THR A 268 9.15 14.45 -18.83
N ALA A 269 8.47 14.61 -19.96
CA ALA A 269 9.09 14.96 -21.22
C ALA A 269 8.16 15.83 -22.05
N MET A 270 8.74 16.75 -22.81
CA MET A 270 8.05 17.66 -23.70
C MET A 270 8.62 17.54 -25.11
N GLU A 271 7.75 17.43 -26.10
CA GLU A 271 8.15 17.26 -27.50
C GLU A 271 7.17 17.99 -28.41
N GLY A 272 7.69 18.65 -29.45
CA GLY A 272 6.87 19.26 -30.51
C GLY A 272 6.62 18.23 -31.62
N ASP A 273 5.40 18.20 -32.10
CA ASP A 273 5.01 17.43 -33.28
C ASP A 273 5.23 18.27 -34.54
N PHE A 274 6.07 17.77 -35.46
CA PHE A 274 6.42 18.49 -36.70
C PHE A 274 5.21 18.63 -37.65
N ASP A 275 4.39 17.58 -37.76
CA ASP A 275 3.29 17.54 -38.72
C ASP A 275 2.11 18.44 -38.31
N THR A 276 1.80 18.46 -37.02
CA THR A 276 0.63 19.20 -36.49
C THR A 276 1.02 20.52 -35.82
N GLY A 277 2.31 20.78 -35.59
CA GLY A 277 2.80 21.94 -34.83
C GLY A 277 2.47 21.93 -33.35
N ASN A 278 1.77 20.91 -32.84
CA ASN A 278 1.34 20.79 -31.46
C ASN A 278 2.53 20.51 -30.53
N VAL A 279 2.46 21.03 -29.30
CA VAL A 279 3.38 20.69 -28.24
C VAL A 279 2.75 19.66 -27.32
N ARG A 280 3.44 18.53 -27.10
CA ARG A 280 2.98 17.43 -26.25
C ARG A 280 3.81 17.40 -24.98
N TYR A 281 3.15 17.28 -23.84
CA TYR A 281 3.79 17.10 -22.53
C TYR A 281 3.26 15.82 -21.89
N LYS A 282 4.18 14.92 -21.47
CA LYS A 282 3.85 13.65 -20.84
C LYS A 282 4.52 13.51 -19.49
N ALA A 283 3.83 12.80 -18.59
CA ALA A 283 4.40 12.26 -17.36
C ALA A 283 4.32 10.74 -17.40
N ARG A 284 5.33 10.08 -16.88
CA ARG A 284 5.43 8.61 -16.83
C ARG A 284 6.14 8.19 -15.56
N GLU A 285 5.63 7.14 -14.93
CA GLU A 285 6.28 6.40 -13.85
C GLU A 285 6.03 4.89 -14.01
N ARG A 286 6.83 4.06 -13.35
CA ARG A 286 6.67 2.62 -13.39
C ARG A 286 6.93 2.03 -12.02
N TYR A 287 5.95 1.27 -11.49
CA TYR A 287 5.98 0.70 -10.15
C TYR A 287 5.07 -0.54 -10.06
N SER A 288 5.14 -1.23 -8.92
CA SER A 288 4.21 -2.29 -8.55
C SER A 288 3.93 -2.26 -7.06
N PHE A 289 2.71 -2.65 -6.68
CA PHE A 289 2.29 -2.87 -5.30
C PHE A 289 1.98 -4.34 -5.10
N GLY A 290 2.25 -4.86 -3.91
CA GLY A 290 1.95 -6.24 -3.59
C GLY A 290 2.28 -6.59 -2.14
N VAL A 291 2.23 -7.88 -1.85
CA VAL A 291 2.48 -8.47 -0.54
C VAL A 291 3.47 -9.62 -0.68
N SER A 292 4.49 -9.65 0.15
CA SER A 292 5.44 -10.76 0.22
C SER A 292 5.06 -11.74 1.35
N ASP A 293 4.72 -11.22 2.53
CA ASP A 293 4.19 -12.02 3.64
C ASP A 293 2.80 -11.53 4.04
N PRO A 294 1.74 -12.34 3.88
CA PRO A 294 0.38 -12.00 4.30
C PRO A 294 0.23 -11.72 5.81
N ARG A 295 1.18 -12.15 6.65
CA ARG A 295 1.21 -11.85 8.09
C ARG A 295 1.52 -10.38 8.38
N GLY A 296 2.08 -9.66 7.40
CA GLY A 296 2.41 -8.24 7.53
C GLY A 296 1.20 -7.31 7.63
N ILE A 297 0.00 -7.83 7.34
CA ILE A 297 -1.25 -7.09 7.40
C ILE A 297 -2.41 -7.98 7.83
N PHE A 298 -3.32 -7.42 8.62
CA PHE A 298 -4.59 -8.03 9.00
C PHE A 298 -5.73 -7.15 8.47
N GLY A 299 -6.71 -7.71 7.78
CA GLY A 299 -7.81 -6.95 7.20
C GLY A 299 -9.17 -7.51 7.60
N VAL A 300 -10.14 -6.62 7.78
CA VAL A 300 -11.53 -6.94 8.10
C VAL A 300 -12.42 -6.19 7.14
N GLU A 301 -13.35 -6.88 6.51
CA GLU A 301 -14.25 -6.34 5.48
C GLU A 301 -15.39 -5.50 6.04
N GLY A 302 -15.73 -5.70 7.31
CA GLY A 302 -16.96 -5.17 7.89
C GLY A 302 -18.12 -6.16 7.74
N ALA A 303 -19.35 -5.80 8.11
CA ALA A 303 -20.54 -6.66 8.11
C ALA A 303 -21.73 -6.01 7.38
#